data_f9ab67e79f53f84beb4e575eadce150d
#
_entry.id   f9ab67e79f53f84beb4e575eadce150d
#
_cell.length_a   1.000
_cell.length_b   1.000
_cell.length_c   1.000
_cell.angle_alpha   90.00
_cell.angle_beta   90.00
_cell.angle_gamma   90.00
#
_symmetry.space_group_name_H-M   'P 1'
#
loop_
_entity.id
_entity.type
_entity.pdbx_description
1 polymer ?
#
loop_
_entity_poly.entity_id
_entity_poly.type
_entity_poly.pdbx_seq_one_letter_code
_entity_poly.pdbx_strand_id
1 'polypeptide(L)'
;MTQIVPDVRVRSIDVGSGGTSYSSAPTVAVAGAATATATINSDGEVNGIAVTANGTGYVSAPAVTFSGGGGSGATATANLLAYLDFGTTISEVFRVTTKDPWGGGTASDIAFKNTFVTGSSEYGEAIMPNRSSTSPVWVHYRIPFPSYGGSATDYPWIFSEYAVIGGYSDWLAADGQGEKAQVALQQAEAILQVELDKLERQEGQTQPILIETYGTTIASTA
;
A
#
# COMPACT_ATOMS: atom_id res chain seq x y z
N MET A 1 12.04 -2.86 2.19
CA MET A 1 11.75 -2.61 0.77
C MET A 1 11.54 -3.94 0.07
N THR A 2 10.50 -4.06 -0.72
CA THR A 2 10.13 -5.32 -1.40
C THR A 2 9.63 -5.00 -2.81
N GLN A 3 9.94 -5.88 -3.76
CA GLN A 3 9.36 -5.83 -5.10
C GLN A 3 7.98 -6.51 -5.05
N ILE A 4 6.95 -5.82 -5.53
CA ILE A 4 5.58 -6.32 -5.60
C ILE A 4 5.09 -6.22 -7.04
N VAL A 5 4.43 -7.29 -7.51
CA VAL A 5 3.68 -7.27 -8.76
C VAL A 5 2.26 -6.79 -8.44
N PRO A 6 1.83 -5.64 -9.01
CA PRO A 6 0.50 -5.15 -8.76
C PRO A 6 -0.57 -6.12 -9.28
N ASP A 7 -1.63 -6.29 -8.53
CA ASP A 7 -2.84 -6.95 -8.99
C ASP A 7 -3.77 -5.93 -9.65
N VAL A 8 -4.16 -6.16 -10.88
CA VAL A 8 -5.04 -5.26 -11.62
C VAL A 8 -6.46 -5.77 -11.57
N ARG A 9 -7.37 -4.92 -11.07
CA ARG A 9 -8.78 -5.24 -10.84
C ARG A 9 -9.68 -4.24 -11.55
N VAL A 10 -10.92 -4.63 -11.84
CA VAL A 10 -11.96 -3.72 -12.34
C VAL A 10 -12.37 -2.78 -11.21
N ARG A 11 -12.19 -1.49 -11.39
CA ARG A 11 -12.60 -0.46 -10.43
C ARG A 11 -14.06 -0.03 -10.64
N SER A 12 -14.39 0.32 -11.88
CA SER A 12 -15.71 0.81 -12.29
C SER A 12 -16.00 0.36 -13.70
N ILE A 13 -17.27 0.41 -14.07
CA ILE A 13 -17.73 0.17 -15.43
C ILE A 13 -18.58 1.38 -15.80
N ASP A 14 -18.14 2.10 -16.83
CA ASP A 14 -18.83 3.29 -17.29
C ASP A 14 -19.74 2.93 -18.46
N VAL A 15 -20.98 3.41 -18.43
CA VAL A 15 -21.95 3.24 -19.50
C VAL A 15 -21.55 4.14 -20.67
N GLY A 16 -21.27 3.57 -21.82
CA GLY A 16 -20.99 4.30 -23.06
C GLY A 16 -22.28 4.68 -23.81
N SER A 17 -23.21 3.73 -23.90
CA SER A 17 -24.57 3.94 -24.41
C SER A 17 -25.54 3.14 -23.56
N GLY A 18 -26.65 3.74 -23.17
CA GLY A 18 -27.68 3.08 -22.37
C GLY A 18 -28.52 2.05 -23.17
N GLY A 19 -28.40 2.07 -24.50
CA GLY A 19 -29.29 1.28 -25.36
C GLY A 19 -30.74 1.76 -25.30
N THR A 20 -31.68 0.92 -25.69
CA THR A 20 -33.13 1.26 -25.70
C THR A 20 -34.02 0.05 -25.43
N SER A 21 -35.25 0.33 -25.02
CA SER A 21 -36.32 -0.66 -24.89
C SER A 21 -36.09 -1.76 -23.84
N TYR A 22 -35.29 -1.53 -22.85
CA TYR A 22 -35.13 -2.43 -21.71
C TYR A 22 -36.37 -2.33 -20.81
N SER A 23 -37.09 -3.44 -20.64
CA SER A 23 -38.24 -3.54 -19.70
C SER A 23 -37.80 -3.97 -18.30
N SER A 24 -36.60 -4.53 -18.18
CA SER A 24 -35.94 -4.87 -16.91
C SER A 24 -34.43 -4.74 -17.06
N ALA A 25 -33.72 -4.64 -15.93
CA ALA A 25 -32.27 -4.54 -15.95
C ALA A 25 -31.64 -5.75 -16.67
N PRO A 26 -30.79 -5.52 -17.70
CA PRO A 26 -30.08 -6.62 -18.36
C PRO A 26 -29.04 -7.26 -17.44
N THR A 27 -28.74 -8.52 -17.70
CA THR A 27 -27.62 -9.20 -17.11
C THR A 27 -26.31 -8.64 -17.68
N VAL A 28 -25.40 -8.21 -16.82
CA VAL A 28 -24.08 -7.75 -17.21
C VAL A 28 -23.09 -8.90 -17.08
N ALA A 29 -22.44 -9.25 -18.17
CA ALA A 29 -21.33 -10.20 -18.15
C ALA A 29 -20.02 -9.47 -18.41
N VAL A 30 -19.08 -9.60 -17.47
CA VAL A 30 -17.73 -9.05 -17.56
C VAL A 30 -16.77 -10.20 -17.83
N ALA A 31 -15.93 -10.10 -18.85
CA ALA A 31 -14.97 -11.15 -19.14
C ALA A 31 -13.98 -11.33 -17.97
N GLY A 32 -13.80 -12.55 -17.49
CA GLY A 32 -12.95 -12.87 -16.33
C GLY A 32 -13.74 -13.00 -15.03
N ALA A 33 -13.11 -12.66 -13.90
CA ALA A 33 -13.64 -12.92 -12.56
C ALA A 33 -14.49 -11.77 -11.96
N ALA A 34 -14.59 -10.62 -12.64
CA ALA A 34 -15.40 -9.50 -12.16
C ALA A 34 -16.90 -9.76 -12.39
N THR A 35 -17.73 -9.26 -11.48
CA THR A 35 -19.18 -9.30 -11.60
C THR A 35 -19.79 -7.90 -11.41
N ALA A 36 -20.90 -7.64 -12.11
CA ALA A 36 -21.55 -6.35 -12.03
C ALA A 36 -23.07 -6.49 -12.22
N THR A 37 -23.82 -5.49 -11.78
CA THR A 37 -25.27 -5.37 -11.96
C THR A 37 -25.57 -4.05 -12.65
N ALA A 38 -26.53 -4.08 -13.58
CA ALA A 38 -27.04 -2.89 -14.26
C ALA A 38 -28.28 -2.34 -13.56
N THR A 39 -28.51 -1.05 -13.73
CA THR A 39 -29.76 -0.36 -13.43
C THR A 39 -30.28 0.33 -14.70
N ILE A 40 -31.62 0.45 -14.85
CA ILE A 40 -32.26 1.14 -15.95
C ILE A 40 -33.06 2.34 -15.45
N ASN A 41 -33.21 3.35 -16.30
CA ASN A 41 -34.08 4.49 -16.07
C ASN A 41 -35.54 4.18 -16.53
N SER A 42 -36.46 5.16 -16.37
CA SER A 42 -37.87 5.07 -16.81
C SER A 42 -38.04 4.94 -18.31
N ASP A 43 -37.05 5.34 -19.09
CA ASP A 43 -37.07 5.36 -20.56
C ASP A 43 -36.55 4.02 -21.13
N GLY A 44 -36.25 3.05 -20.26
CA GLY A 44 -35.75 1.75 -20.66
C GLY A 44 -34.31 1.77 -21.17
N GLU A 45 -33.46 2.62 -20.62
CA GLU A 45 -32.02 2.71 -20.91
C GLU A 45 -31.21 2.30 -19.70
N VAL A 46 -30.08 1.65 -19.92
CA VAL A 46 -29.10 1.38 -18.84
C VAL A 46 -28.47 2.70 -18.41
N ASN A 47 -28.66 3.09 -17.16
CA ASN A 47 -28.18 4.34 -16.61
C ASN A 47 -27.07 4.18 -15.57
N GLY A 48 -26.78 2.97 -15.13
CA GLY A 48 -25.72 2.71 -14.16
C GLY A 48 -25.31 1.25 -14.15
N ILE A 49 -24.03 1.03 -13.75
CA ILE A 49 -23.48 -0.32 -13.55
C ILE A 49 -22.70 -0.30 -12.25
N ALA A 50 -23.11 -1.15 -11.31
CA ALA A 50 -22.41 -1.35 -10.04
C ALA A 50 -21.56 -2.60 -10.12
N VAL A 51 -20.26 -2.47 -9.91
CA VAL A 51 -19.33 -3.61 -9.77
C VAL A 51 -19.60 -4.27 -8.42
N THR A 52 -19.94 -5.55 -8.42
CA THR A 52 -20.22 -6.35 -7.21
C THR A 52 -19.03 -7.19 -6.78
N ALA A 53 -18.16 -7.56 -7.73
CA ALA A 53 -16.85 -8.13 -7.46
C ALA A 53 -15.85 -7.60 -8.48
N ASN A 54 -14.69 -7.15 -8.00
CA ASN A 54 -13.68 -6.49 -8.83
C ASN A 54 -12.88 -7.45 -9.72
N GLY A 55 -12.89 -8.76 -9.40
CA GLY A 55 -12.00 -9.72 -10.06
C GLY A 55 -10.52 -9.41 -9.80
N THR A 56 -9.62 -10.22 -10.34
CA THR A 56 -8.16 -10.09 -10.19
C THR A 56 -7.45 -10.48 -11.48
N GLY A 57 -6.18 -10.07 -11.61
CA GLY A 57 -5.29 -10.57 -12.67
C GLY A 57 -5.56 -9.99 -14.06
N TYR A 58 -6.20 -8.85 -14.19
CA TYR A 58 -6.44 -8.25 -15.49
C TYR A 58 -5.16 -7.63 -16.07
N VAL A 59 -4.89 -7.93 -17.34
CA VAL A 59 -3.79 -7.32 -18.11
C VAL A 59 -4.28 -6.24 -19.07
N SER A 60 -5.59 -6.26 -19.38
CA SER A 60 -6.30 -5.28 -20.21
C SER A 60 -7.75 -5.17 -19.79
N ALA A 61 -8.41 -4.08 -20.16
CA ALA A 61 -9.82 -3.88 -19.84
C ALA A 61 -10.68 -5.04 -20.39
N PRO A 62 -11.46 -5.73 -19.53
CA PRO A 62 -12.31 -6.83 -19.95
C PRO A 62 -13.47 -6.33 -20.81
N ALA A 63 -13.93 -7.16 -21.75
CA ALA A 63 -15.14 -6.90 -22.50
C ALA A 63 -16.36 -6.96 -21.55
N VAL A 64 -17.26 -6.00 -21.70
CA VAL A 64 -18.54 -5.94 -20.98
C VAL A 64 -19.65 -6.19 -21.98
N THR A 65 -20.50 -7.15 -21.69
CA THR A 65 -21.63 -7.51 -22.56
C THR A 65 -22.94 -7.52 -21.79
N PHE A 66 -24.04 -7.19 -22.48
CA PHE A 66 -25.37 -7.15 -21.91
C PHE A 66 -26.25 -8.24 -22.55
N SER A 67 -27.09 -8.88 -21.74
CA SER A 67 -28.03 -9.90 -22.21
C SER A 67 -29.33 -9.83 -21.44
N GLY A 68 -30.42 -10.17 -22.10
CA GLY A 68 -31.78 -10.13 -21.51
C GLY A 68 -32.33 -8.71 -21.37
N GLY A 69 -33.35 -8.54 -20.52
CA GLY A 69 -33.98 -7.25 -20.26
C GLY A 69 -34.90 -6.73 -21.36
N GLY A 70 -34.97 -7.40 -22.52
CA GLY A 70 -35.89 -7.05 -23.65
C GLY A 70 -35.39 -5.94 -24.55
N GLY A 71 -34.33 -5.21 -24.17
CA GLY A 71 -33.74 -4.12 -24.94
C GLY A 71 -32.48 -4.52 -25.69
N SER A 72 -31.84 -3.54 -26.33
CA SER A 72 -30.59 -3.72 -27.06
C SER A 72 -29.78 -2.44 -27.17
N GLY A 73 -28.50 -2.55 -27.63
CA GLY A 73 -27.65 -1.40 -27.93
C GLY A 73 -26.90 -0.79 -26.74
N ALA A 74 -27.02 -1.35 -25.54
CA ALA A 74 -26.21 -0.91 -24.42
C ALA A 74 -24.74 -1.28 -24.65
N THR A 75 -23.85 -0.33 -24.33
CA THR A 75 -22.40 -0.51 -24.35
C THR A 75 -21.77 0.03 -23.07
N ALA A 76 -20.69 -0.58 -22.63
CA ALA A 76 -19.96 -0.11 -21.45
C ALA A 76 -18.47 -0.42 -21.57
N THR A 77 -17.68 0.33 -20.81
CA THR A 77 -16.23 0.17 -20.74
C THR A 77 -15.81 -0.05 -19.28
N ALA A 78 -15.02 -1.08 -19.05
CA ALA A 78 -14.43 -1.35 -17.73
C ALA A 78 -13.16 -0.53 -17.52
N ASN A 79 -13.06 0.13 -16.37
CA ASN A 79 -11.87 0.83 -15.93
C ASN A 79 -11.10 -0.02 -14.94
N LEU A 80 -9.80 -0.14 -15.19
CA LEU A 80 -8.89 -0.92 -14.37
C LEU A 80 -8.10 -0.05 -13.40
N LEU A 81 -7.72 -0.63 -12.29
CA LEU A 81 -6.86 -0.03 -11.30
C LEU A 81 -5.89 -1.07 -10.73
N ALA A 82 -4.65 -0.67 -10.51
CA ALA A 82 -3.65 -1.53 -9.91
C ALA A 82 -3.65 -1.39 -8.39
N TYR A 83 -3.60 -2.52 -7.72
CA TYR A 83 -3.55 -2.68 -6.28
C TYR A 83 -2.23 -3.33 -5.88
N LEU A 84 -1.65 -2.87 -4.80
CA LEU A 84 -0.51 -3.49 -4.13
C LEU A 84 -1.05 -4.27 -2.94
N ASP A 85 -0.99 -5.59 -3.03
CA ASP A 85 -1.30 -6.49 -1.92
C ASP A 85 0.01 -6.86 -1.21
N PHE A 86 0.07 -6.65 0.09
CA PHE A 86 1.26 -6.91 0.90
C PHE A 86 1.23 -8.32 1.50
N GLY A 87 0.11 -9.04 1.42
CA GLY A 87 -0.08 -10.35 2.04
C GLY A 87 -0.04 -10.33 3.58
N THR A 88 0.26 -9.18 4.18
CA THR A 88 0.31 -8.94 5.62
C THR A 88 -0.19 -7.54 5.92
N THR A 89 -0.67 -7.31 7.14
CA THR A 89 -0.96 -5.95 7.61
C THR A 89 0.32 -5.15 7.74
N ILE A 90 0.30 -3.94 7.24
CA ILE A 90 1.41 -2.99 7.28
C ILE A 90 1.01 -1.73 8.04
N SER A 91 1.97 -1.07 8.65
CA SER A 91 1.73 0.18 9.35
C SER A 91 1.55 1.34 8.37
N GLU A 92 2.42 1.44 7.38
CA GLU A 92 2.41 2.54 6.43
C GLU A 92 3.21 2.19 5.17
N VAL A 93 2.71 2.60 3.99
CA VAL A 93 3.52 2.73 2.76
C VAL A 93 3.94 4.18 2.63
N PHE A 94 5.22 4.44 2.47
CA PHE A 94 5.71 5.81 2.33
C PHE A 94 6.32 6.12 0.96
N ARG A 95 6.68 5.10 0.18
CA ARG A 95 7.19 5.30 -1.18
C ARG A 95 6.94 4.10 -2.08
N VAL A 96 6.59 4.36 -3.34
CA VAL A 96 6.49 3.36 -4.40
C VAL A 96 7.28 3.85 -5.61
N THR A 97 8.15 3.01 -6.17
CA THR A 97 9.03 3.38 -7.29
C THR A 97 8.96 2.36 -8.44
N THR A 98 9.27 2.82 -9.65
CA THR A 98 9.27 1.97 -10.85
C THR A 98 10.46 1.03 -10.94
N LYS A 99 11.57 1.37 -10.28
CA LYS A 99 12.83 0.62 -10.29
C LYS A 99 13.38 0.50 -8.88
N ASP A 100 14.30 -0.45 -8.70
CA ASP A 100 15.08 -0.56 -7.49
C ASP A 100 15.90 0.73 -7.27
N PRO A 101 15.68 1.48 -6.20
CA PRO A 101 16.46 2.67 -5.91
C PRO A 101 17.96 2.41 -5.69
N TRP A 102 18.33 1.15 -5.37
CA TRP A 102 19.70 0.72 -5.15
C TRP A 102 20.37 0.11 -6.39
N GLY A 103 19.56 -0.26 -7.41
CA GLY A 103 20.02 -1.00 -8.59
C GLY A 103 20.67 -0.17 -9.70
N GLY A 104 20.92 1.11 -9.45
CA GLY A 104 21.43 2.05 -10.45
C GLY A 104 20.41 2.40 -11.54
N GLY A 105 20.30 3.67 -11.85
CA GLY A 105 19.32 4.22 -12.80
C GLY A 105 18.24 5.03 -12.12
N THR A 106 17.59 5.90 -12.89
CA THR A 106 16.57 6.81 -12.36
C THR A 106 15.30 6.04 -11.98
N ALA A 107 14.98 5.98 -10.70
CA ALA A 107 13.72 5.46 -10.20
C ALA A 107 12.68 6.59 -10.19
N SER A 108 11.53 6.37 -10.83
CA SER A 108 10.42 7.32 -10.81
C SER A 108 9.44 6.95 -9.72
N ASP A 109 9.01 7.94 -8.94
CA ASP A 109 7.99 7.74 -7.92
C ASP A 109 6.62 7.52 -8.55
N ILE A 110 5.84 6.67 -7.94
CA ILE A 110 4.47 6.35 -8.34
C ILE A 110 3.52 6.83 -7.26
N ALA A 111 2.50 7.58 -7.64
CA ALA A 111 1.45 7.98 -6.72
C ALA A 111 0.66 6.76 -6.24
N PHE A 112 0.39 6.71 -4.95
CA PHE A 112 -0.39 5.65 -4.31
C PHE A 112 -1.31 6.21 -3.22
N LYS A 113 -2.28 5.42 -2.82
CA LYS A 113 -3.19 5.69 -1.70
C LYS A 113 -3.36 4.42 -0.88
N ASN A 114 -3.05 4.49 0.40
CA ASN A 114 -3.28 3.39 1.32
C ASN A 114 -4.77 3.17 1.57
N THR A 115 -5.18 1.91 1.68
CA THR A 115 -6.55 1.50 2.05
C THR A 115 -6.52 0.76 3.37
N PHE A 116 -7.38 1.17 4.30
CA PHE A 116 -7.51 0.51 5.59
C PHE A 116 -8.14 -0.88 5.44
N VAL A 117 -7.66 -1.82 6.22
CA VAL A 117 -8.36 -3.08 6.45
C VAL A 117 -9.62 -2.77 7.26
N THR A 118 -10.75 -3.32 6.87
CA THR A 118 -12.03 -3.09 7.56
C THR A 118 -11.94 -3.47 9.04
N GLY A 119 -12.18 -2.48 9.91
CA GLY A 119 -12.13 -2.67 11.37
C GLY A 119 -10.75 -2.61 12.01
N SER A 120 -9.71 -2.21 11.24
CA SER A 120 -8.33 -2.05 11.72
C SER A 120 -7.82 -0.65 11.45
N SER A 121 -6.82 -0.22 12.20
CA SER A 121 -6.01 0.97 11.92
C SER A 121 -4.83 0.68 10.97
N GLU A 122 -4.68 -0.55 10.55
CA GLU A 122 -3.60 -1.03 9.70
C GLU A 122 -4.04 -1.12 8.23
N TYR A 123 -3.06 -1.04 7.33
CA TYR A 123 -3.29 -1.09 5.89
C TYR A 123 -2.98 -2.50 5.37
N GLY A 124 -3.89 -3.05 4.55
CA GLY A 124 -3.67 -4.33 3.86
C GLY A 124 -3.29 -4.17 2.40
N GLU A 125 -3.69 -3.07 1.79
CA GLU A 125 -3.48 -2.81 0.37
C GLU A 125 -3.14 -1.33 0.13
N ALA A 126 -2.48 -1.05 -0.99
CA ALA A 126 -2.37 0.31 -1.52
C ALA A 126 -2.87 0.35 -2.97
N ILE A 127 -3.53 1.43 -3.32
CA ILE A 127 -4.07 1.67 -4.64
C ILE A 127 -3.16 2.64 -5.39
N MET A 128 -2.85 2.32 -6.65
CA MET A 128 -2.13 3.21 -7.55
C MET A 128 -3.12 3.89 -8.51
N PRO A 129 -3.62 5.12 -8.22
CA PRO A 129 -4.77 5.72 -8.89
C PRO A 129 -4.58 5.97 -10.40
N ASN A 130 -3.34 6.12 -10.84
CA ASN A 130 -3.00 6.43 -12.23
C ASN A 130 -2.30 5.27 -12.94
N ARG A 131 -2.48 4.05 -12.46
CA ARG A 131 -1.82 2.88 -13.02
C ARG A 131 -2.78 1.69 -13.15
N SER A 132 -2.71 1.04 -14.30
CA SER A 132 -3.43 -0.21 -14.59
C SER A 132 -2.50 -1.29 -15.15
N SER A 133 -1.23 -1.26 -14.75
CA SER A 133 -0.19 -2.15 -15.28
C SER A 133 0.22 -3.17 -14.22
N THR A 134 0.49 -4.40 -14.65
CA THR A 134 1.06 -5.48 -13.85
C THR A 134 2.59 -5.44 -13.75
N SER A 135 3.24 -4.39 -14.31
CA SER A 135 4.70 -4.26 -14.20
C SER A 135 5.11 -4.15 -12.73
N PRO A 136 6.12 -4.91 -12.30
CA PRO A 136 6.59 -4.89 -10.91
C PRO A 136 6.96 -3.49 -10.45
N VAL A 137 6.72 -3.20 -9.17
CA VAL A 137 7.11 -1.95 -8.51
C VAL A 137 7.87 -2.26 -7.23
N TRP A 138 8.69 -1.31 -6.79
CA TRP A 138 9.40 -1.39 -5.52
C TRP A 138 8.67 -0.57 -4.49
N VAL A 139 8.37 -1.19 -3.34
CA VAL A 139 7.56 -0.58 -2.28
C VAL A 139 8.38 -0.46 -1.01
N HIS A 140 8.37 0.74 -0.44
CA HIS A 140 8.91 1.03 0.87
C HIS A 140 7.75 1.15 1.85
N TYR A 141 7.71 0.29 2.84
CA TYR A 141 6.67 0.25 3.84
C TYR A 141 7.22 -0.08 5.22
N ARG A 142 6.47 0.25 6.25
CA ARG A 142 6.73 -0.11 7.64
C ARG A 142 5.80 -1.25 8.03
N ILE A 143 6.35 -2.23 8.71
CA ILE A 143 5.59 -3.30 9.36
C ILE A 143 5.16 -2.80 10.74
N PRO A 144 3.94 -3.12 11.21
CA PRO A 144 3.57 -2.85 12.59
C PRO A 144 4.58 -3.47 13.54
N PHE A 145 4.84 -2.79 14.63
CA PHE A 145 5.74 -3.31 15.65
C PHE A 145 5.13 -4.61 16.19
N PRO A 146 5.85 -5.74 16.20
CA PRO A 146 5.29 -6.97 16.71
C PRO A 146 4.90 -6.80 18.17
N SER A 147 3.71 -7.27 18.55
CA SER A 147 3.34 -7.33 19.96
C SER A 147 4.20 -8.40 20.64
N TYR A 148 5.03 -7.99 21.58
CA TYR A 148 5.88 -8.92 22.34
C TYR A 148 5.00 -9.68 23.34
N GLY A 149 4.55 -10.86 22.97
CA GLY A 149 3.81 -11.79 23.79
C GLY A 149 4.73 -12.76 24.55
N GLY A 150 5.61 -12.26 25.40
CA GLY A 150 6.30 -13.10 26.38
C GLY A 150 7.38 -14.07 25.88
N SER A 151 7.70 -14.13 24.59
CA SER A 151 8.84 -14.89 24.07
C SER A 151 10.01 -13.95 23.80
N ALA A 152 11.12 -14.17 24.47
CA ALA A 152 12.32 -13.32 24.41
C ALA A 152 13.03 -13.33 23.03
N THR A 153 12.56 -14.12 22.06
CA THR A 153 13.21 -14.31 20.75
C THR A 153 12.89 -13.24 19.73
N ASP A 154 11.87 -12.40 19.97
CA ASP A 154 11.36 -11.47 18.97
C ASP A 154 11.75 -10.01 19.21
N TYR A 155 12.60 -9.77 20.22
CA TYR A 155 13.04 -8.42 20.54
C TYR A 155 14.12 -7.95 19.54
N PRO A 156 13.98 -6.78 18.89
CA PRO A 156 15.01 -6.26 18.00
C PRO A 156 16.33 -6.11 18.74
N TRP A 157 17.36 -6.80 18.27
CA TRP A 157 18.69 -6.82 18.91
C TRP A 157 19.26 -5.41 19.12
N ILE A 158 18.91 -4.45 18.27
CA ILE A 158 19.36 -3.07 18.33
C ILE A 158 18.91 -2.36 19.63
N PHE A 159 17.78 -2.77 20.21
CA PHE A 159 17.26 -2.22 21.45
C PHE A 159 17.50 -3.14 22.66
N SER A 160 18.31 -4.18 22.51
CA SER A 160 18.53 -5.17 23.57
C SER A 160 19.12 -4.55 24.83
N GLU A 161 20.08 -3.63 24.69
CA GLU A 161 20.73 -2.97 25.83
C GLU A 161 19.75 -2.03 26.56
N TYR A 162 18.95 -1.27 25.82
CA TYR A 162 17.84 -0.49 26.38
C TYR A 162 16.87 -1.37 27.17
N ALA A 163 16.47 -2.49 26.64
CA ALA A 163 15.52 -3.40 27.29
C ALA A 163 16.07 -4.01 28.56
N VAL A 164 17.34 -4.40 28.58
CA VAL A 164 18.01 -4.96 29.77
C VAL A 164 18.07 -3.91 30.89
N ILE A 165 18.51 -2.69 30.59
CA ILE A 165 18.65 -1.64 31.61
C ILE A 165 17.29 -1.11 32.03
N GLY A 166 16.32 -1.00 31.11
CA GLY A 166 14.92 -0.65 31.43
C GLY A 166 14.27 -1.68 32.34
N GLY A 167 14.40 -2.97 32.02
CA GLY A 167 13.92 -4.05 32.89
C GLY A 167 14.58 -4.09 34.26
N TYR A 168 15.86 -3.76 34.34
CA TYR A 168 16.58 -3.59 35.62
C TYR A 168 16.02 -2.39 36.42
N SER A 169 15.69 -1.28 35.77
CA SER A 169 15.01 -0.15 36.39
C SER A 169 13.67 -0.55 36.99
N ASP A 170 12.84 -1.28 36.25
CA ASP A 170 11.52 -1.76 36.71
C ASP A 170 11.68 -2.69 37.93
N TRP A 171 12.65 -3.57 37.92
CA TRP A 171 12.96 -4.44 39.04
C TRP A 171 13.38 -3.64 40.28
N LEU A 172 14.25 -2.65 40.14
CA LEU A 172 14.67 -1.77 41.26
C LEU A 172 13.50 -0.98 41.83
N ALA A 173 12.59 -0.51 40.96
CA ALA A 173 11.38 0.18 41.41
C ALA A 173 10.46 -0.75 42.21
N ALA A 174 10.30 -1.99 41.77
CA ALA A 174 9.53 -3.00 42.48
C ALA A 174 10.13 -3.40 43.86
N ASP A 175 11.47 -3.38 43.95
CA ASP A 175 12.24 -3.64 45.16
C ASP A 175 12.30 -2.41 46.13
N GLY A 176 11.61 -1.31 45.79
CA GLY A 176 11.56 -0.10 46.62
C GLY A 176 12.79 0.81 46.53
N GLN A 177 13.70 0.56 45.65
CA GLN A 177 14.92 1.34 45.41
C GLN A 177 14.70 2.45 44.36
N GLY A 178 13.71 3.32 44.58
CA GLY A 178 13.25 4.30 43.58
C GLY A 178 14.32 5.25 43.06
N GLU A 179 15.27 5.71 43.87
CA GLU A 179 16.35 6.58 43.41
C GLU A 179 17.28 5.86 42.41
N LYS A 180 17.63 4.61 42.68
CA LYS A 180 18.45 3.80 41.77
C LYS A 180 17.68 3.43 40.49
N ALA A 181 16.38 3.19 40.61
CA ALA A 181 15.52 2.93 39.46
C ALA A 181 15.50 4.12 38.50
N GLN A 182 15.40 5.35 39.02
CA GLN A 182 15.46 6.55 38.17
C GLN A 182 16.79 6.72 37.45
N VAL A 183 17.90 6.45 38.12
CA VAL A 183 19.23 6.50 37.47
C VAL A 183 19.34 5.46 36.36
N ALA A 184 18.88 4.24 36.59
CA ALA A 184 18.87 3.18 35.58
C ALA A 184 17.95 3.54 34.39
N LEU A 185 16.79 4.15 34.64
CA LEU A 185 15.89 4.61 33.60
C LEU A 185 16.52 5.69 32.71
N GLN A 186 17.14 6.71 33.33
CA GLN A 186 17.85 7.75 32.59
C GLN A 186 18.97 7.17 31.72
N GLN A 187 19.67 6.17 32.22
CA GLN A 187 20.70 5.48 31.43
C GLN A 187 20.11 4.70 30.26
N ALA A 188 18.98 4.03 30.46
CA ALA A 188 18.25 3.35 29.40
C ALA A 188 17.80 4.33 28.31
N GLU A 189 17.21 5.46 28.70
CA GLU A 189 16.75 6.51 27.78
C GLU A 189 17.91 7.10 26.96
N ALA A 190 19.08 7.33 27.58
CA ALA A 190 20.25 7.80 26.87
C ALA A 190 20.73 6.81 25.80
N ILE A 191 20.70 5.52 26.09
CA ILE A 191 21.03 4.45 25.13
C ILE A 191 20.02 4.43 23.98
N LEU A 192 18.73 4.54 24.30
CA LEU A 192 17.68 4.59 23.29
C LEU A 192 17.88 5.76 22.33
N GLN A 193 18.18 6.95 22.82
CA GLN A 193 18.46 8.12 22.00
C GLN A 193 19.64 7.89 21.04
N VAL A 194 20.72 7.29 21.52
CA VAL A 194 21.89 6.97 20.68
C VAL A 194 21.51 6.00 19.55
N GLU A 195 20.69 4.99 19.83
CA GLU A 195 20.26 4.03 18.80
C GLU A 195 19.26 4.66 17.80
N LEU A 196 18.37 5.53 18.26
CA LEU A 196 17.49 6.30 17.38
C LEU A 196 18.27 7.23 16.46
N ASP A 197 19.26 7.96 17.00
CA ASP A 197 20.14 8.83 16.20
C ASP A 197 20.92 8.05 15.12
N LYS A 198 21.32 6.81 15.42
CA LYS A 198 21.97 5.94 14.43
C LYS A 198 21.01 5.56 13.31
N LEU A 199 19.76 5.22 13.64
CA LEU A 199 18.73 4.89 12.66
C LEU A 199 18.40 6.08 11.76
N GLU A 200 18.23 7.27 12.34
CA GLU A 200 17.98 8.50 11.56
C GLU A 200 19.13 8.83 10.61
N ARG A 201 20.38 8.65 11.06
CA ARG A 201 21.54 8.83 10.17
C ARG A 201 21.59 7.81 9.05
N GLN A 202 21.19 6.57 9.30
CA GLN A 202 21.10 5.56 8.26
C GLN A 202 19.98 5.88 7.24
N GLU A 203 18.84 6.35 7.71
CA GLU A 203 17.76 6.80 6.82
C GLU A 203 18.16 8.04 5.99
N GLY A 204 18.89 8.98 6.59
CA GLY A 204 19.41 10.17 5.90
C GLY A 204 20.48 9.86 4.85
N GLN A 205 21.26 8.80 5.03
CA GLN A 205 22.26 8.36 4.04
C GLN A 205 21.65 7.64 2.83
N THR A 206 20.38 7.26 2.90
CA THR A 206 19.67 6.64 1.80
C THR A 206 19.06 7.62 0.81
N GLN A 207 19.33 8.93 0.95
CA GLN A 207 18.95 9.92 -0.05
C GLN A 207 20.09 10.12 -1.06
N PRO A 208 20.04 9.50 -2.25
CA PRO A 208 21.10 9.63 -3.27
C PRO A 208 21.14 11.00 -3.95
N ILE A 209 20.31 11.95 -3.53
CA ILE A 209 20.08 13.22 -4.23
C ILE A 209 21.28 14.17 -4.19
N LEU A 210 22.16 14.04 -3.19
CA LEU A 210 23.27 14.97 -3.00
C LEU A 210 24.50 14.65 -3.84
N ILE A 211 24.64 13.44 -4.34
CA ILE A 211 25.84 13.03 -5.08
C ILE A 211 25.73 13.35 -6.57
N GLU A 212 24.53 13.31 -7.16
CA GLU A 212 24.33 13.62 -8.57
C GLU A 212 24.51 15.12 -8.89
N THR A 213 24.19 16.00 -7.95
CA THR A 213 24.34 17.44 -8.16
C THR A 213 25.81 17.88 -8.16
N TYR A 214 26.68 17.16 -7.48
CA TYR A 214 28.10 17.46 -7.45
C TYR A 214 28.86 17.04 -8.74
N GLY A 215 28.44 15.95 -9.36
CA GLY A 215 29.06 15.46 -10.60
C GLY A 215 28.78 16.33 -11.82
N THR A 216 27.62 16.93 -11.91
CA THR A 216 27.19 17.76 -13.04
C THR A 216 27.79 19.16 -13.02
N THR A 217 28.12 19.69 -11.86
CA THR A 217 28.66 21.06 -11.73
C THR A 217 30.16 21.12 -12.07
N ILE A 218 30.88 20.02 -11.90
CA ILE A 218 32.34 19.98 -12.18
C ILE A 218 32.61 19.72 -13.68
N ALA A 219 31.71 19.07 -14.40
CA ALA A 219 31.86 18.78 -15.82
C ALA A 219 31.56 19.96 -16.74
N SER A 220 30.96 21.04 -16.23
CA SER A 220 30.58 22.20 -17.03
C SER A 220 31.58 23.37 -16.95
N THR A 221 32.70 23.21 -16.25
CA THR A 221 33.72 24.26 -16.07
C THR A 221 35.10 23.91 -16.63
N ALA A 222 35.17 22.92 -17.53
CA ALA A 222 36.40 22.62 -18.26
C ALA A 222 36.25 22.92 -19.77
#